data_53901e4546112eb09af4e6c84e84bf04
#
_entry.id   53901e4546112eb09af4e6c84e84bf04
#
_cell.length_a   1.000
_cell.length_b   1.000
_cell.length_c   1.000
_cell.angle_alpha   90.00
_cell.angle_beta   90.00
_cell.angle_gamma   90.00
#
_symmetry.space_group_name_H-M   'P 1'
#
loop_
_entity.id
_entity.type
_entity.pdbx_description
1 polymer ?
#
loop_
_entity_poly.entity_id
_entity_poly.type
_entity_poly.pdbx_seq_one_letter_code
_entity_poly.pdbx_strand_id
1 'polypeptide(L)'
;MLSKLKTFSVLARSGSYTEAAKILFCSQPAVTQHIKFLENYYQDKLVMRKNHQVVLTERGVVLKKYADQLISLFEEMDDRMSSAATIQEPVSLYMSQYIAENYFCELFDAEPLCCQQCPCEINGFCYKELREKLLEKKTKFAVMPIYHSDLQIQQSYTIQPLFEEELYLVLSAAHPLAQRKVIYAKDLKDLPVLLTQSLYLQELVKQALSTKEVPVFYMQMTDFKIIKKALEQNAAVSFMPKKALAPEDSTLVCRSVKGMQIKRENGLVIDPTQLLTETEEAYCRHITEQLSS
;
A
#
# COMPACT_ATOMS: atom_id res chain seq x y z
N MET A 1 -11.83 17.67 27.51
CA MET A 1 -10.77 16.68 27.27
C MET A 1 -10.02 17.00 25.98
N LEU A 2 -10.68 17.11 24.83
CA LEU A 2 -10.07 17.31 23.51
C LEU A 2 -9.12 18.52 23.45
N SER A 3 -9.52 19.67 23.96
CA SER A 3 -8.65 20.88 24.01
C SER A 3 -7.33 20.63 24.75
N LYS A 4 -7.36 19.80 25.79
CA LYS A 4 -6.16 19.44 26.56
C LYS A 4 -5.27 18.50 25.79
N LEU A 5 -5.85 17.53 25.02
CA LEU A 5 -5.11 16.66 24.11
C LEU A 5 -4.47 17.46 22.96
N LYS A 6 -5.19 18.44 22.37
CA LYS A 6 -4.61 19.38 21.39
C LYS A 6 -3.41 20.13 21.98
N THR A 7 -3.55 20.65 23.21
CA THR A 7 -2.46 21.34 23.91
C THR A 7 -1.24 20.42 24.12
N PHE A 8 -1.48 19.19 24.55
CA PHE A 8 -0.42 18.21 24.74
C PHE A 8 0.30 17.84 23.43
N SER A 9 -0.45 17.62 22.35
CA SER A 9 0.12 17.32 21.04
C SER A 9 1.00 18.46 20.51
N VAL A 10 0.55 19.73 20.66
CA VAL A 10 1.34 20.91 20.27
C VAL A 10 2.59 21.06 21.14
N LEU A 11 2.49 20.86 22.46
CA LEU A 11 3.65 20.89 23.36
C LEU A 11 4.67 19.81 23.00
N ALA A 12 4.22 18.62 22.68
CA ALA A 12 5.08 17.50 22.28
C ALA A 12 5.86 17.78 20.99
N ARG A 13 5.27 18.56 20.07
CA ARG A 13 5.93 18.99 18.81
C ARG A 13 6.86 20.17 18.99
N SER A 14 6.45 21.16 19.77
CA SER A 14 7.25 22.40 19.96
C SER A 14 8.40 22.24 20.96
N GLY A 15 8.32 21.27 21.88
CA GLY A 15 9.30 21.07 22.93
C GLY A 15 9.39 22.21 23.97
N SER A 16 8.47 23.19 23.93
CA SER A 16 8.51 24.38 24.76
C SER A 16 7.10 24.85 25.15
N TYR A 17 6.88 25.04 26.46
CA TYR A 17 5.62 25.59 26.97
C TYR A 17 5.30 26.99 26.43
N THR A 18 6.32 27.82 26.25
CA THR A 18 6.16 29.18 25.71
C THR A 18 5.79 29.16 24.24
N GLU A 19 6.44 28.27 23.45
CA GLU A 19 6.13 28.15 22.06
C GLU A 19 4.75 27.53 21.82
N ALA A 20 4.43 26.49 22.58
CA ALA A 20 3.09 25.90 22.56
C ALA A 20 1.99 26.92 22.88
N ALA A 21 2.23 27.80 23.85
CA ALA A 21 1.30 28.87 24.21
C ALA A 21 1.07 29.86 23.05
N LYS A 22 2.14 30.24 22.33
CA LYS A 22 2.04 31.10 21.14
C LYS A 22 1.24 30.43 20.03
N ILE A 23 1.56 29.16 19.69
CA ILE A 23 0.86 28.40 18.65
C ILE A 23 -0.64 28.27 18.96
N LEU A 24 -0.98 28.10 20.24
CA LEU A 24 -2.36 27.90 20.69
C LEU A 24 -3.09 29.22 21.05
N PHE A 25 -2.45 30.37 20.84
CA PHE A 25 -2.99 31.67 21.18
C PHE A 25 -3.51 31.75 22.63
N CYS A 26 -2.79 31.16 23.59
CA CYS A 26 -3.15 31.12 24.99
C CYS A 26 -1.95 31.47 25.89
N SER A 27 -2.19 31.59 27.22
CA SER A 27 -1.11 31.86 28.19
C SER A 27 -0.30 30.56 28.48
N GLN A 28 0.98 30.71 28.76
CA GLN A 28 1.84 29.58 29.19
C GLN A 28 1.32 28.92 30.51
N PRO A 29 0.76 29.61 31.49
CA PRO A 29 0.08 28.96 32.62
C PRO A 29 -1.08 28.05 32.21
N ALA A 30 -1.87 28.42 31.17
CA ALA A 30 -2.97 27.60 30.67
C ALA A 30 -2.44 26.28 30.06
N VAL A 31 -1.36 26.34 29.26
CA VAL A 31 -0.70 25.15 28.77
C VAL A 31 -0.25 24.23 29.92
N THR A 32 0.39 24.82 30.94
CA THR A 32 0.84 24.08 32.14
C THR A 32 -0.33 23.41 32.86
N GLN A 33 -1.45 24.10 32.98
CA GLN A 33 -2.65 23.58 33.63
C GLN A 33 -3.27 22.41 32.86
N HIS A 34 -3.31 22.51 31.53
CA HIS A 34 -3.78 21.42 30.66
C HIS A 34 -2.92 20.16 30.81
N ILE A 35 -1.59 20.31 30.83
CA ILE A 35 -0.69 19.18 31.02
C ILE A 35 -0.85 18.55 32.40
N LYS A 36 -0.88 19.37 33.46
CA LYS A 36 -1.13 18.86 34.80
C LYS A 36 -2.46 18.12 34.93
N PHE A 37 -3.50 18.62 34.25
CA PHE A 37 -4.79 17.93 34.22
C PHE A 37 -4.66 16.53 33.61
N LEU A 38 -3.98 16.38 32.47
CA LEU A 38 -3.79 15.10 31.82
C LEU A 38 -2.92 14.15 32.68
N GLU A 39 -1.82 14.64 33.27
CA GLU A 39 -0.98 13.86 34.18
C GLU A 39 -1.77 13.39 35.42
N ASN A 40 -2.63 14.24 35.98
CA ASN A 40 -3.50 13.86 37.10
C ASN A 40 -4.57 12.84 36.66
N TYR A 41 -5.14 13.00 35.46
CA TYR A 41 -6.15 12.07 34.95
C TYR A 41 -5.60 10.68 34.70
N TYR A 42 -4.40 10.60 34.13
CA TYR A 42 -3.73 9.31 33.84
C TYR A 42 -2.84 8.80 35.00
N GLN A 43 -2.74 9.58 36.11
CA GLN A 43 -1.93 9.27 37.27
C GLN A 43 -0.47 8.96 36.94
N ASP A 44 0.08 9.63 35.91
CA ASP A 44 1.45 9.43 35.45
C ASP A 44 2.03 10.72 34.85
N LYS A 45 3.35 10.81 34.80
CA LYS A 45 4.06 11.88 34.10
C LYS A 45 4.05 11.62 32.59
N LEU A 46 3.62 12.63 31.85
CA LEU A 46 3.53 12.58 30.38
C LEU A 46 4.72 13.29 29.72
N VAL A 47 5.28 14.27 30.41
CA VAL A 47 6.42 15.06 29.93
C VAL A 47 7.51 15.18 31.00
N MET A 48 8.76 15.29 30.56
CA MET A 48 9.92 15.58 31.38
C MET A 48 10.79 16.66 30.74
N ARG A 49 11.67 17.28 31.53
CA ARG A 49 12.66 18.23 31.01
C ARG A 49 13.99 17.53 30.77
N LYS A 50 14.54 17.68 29.59
CA LYS A 50 15.89 17.22 29.23
C LYS A 50 16.58 18.32 28.42
N ASN A 51 17.75 18.78 28.85
CA ASN A 51 18.52 19.83 28.17
C ASN A 51 17.69 21.11 27.85
N HIS A 52 16.96 21.60 28.85
CA HIS A 52 16.05 22.74 28.74
C HIS A 52 14.86 22.58 27.76
N GLN A 53 14.69 21.41 27.15
CA GLN A 53 13.56 21.08 26.29
C GLN A 53 12.56 20.15 27.01
N VAL A 54 11.31 20.23 26.60
CA VAL A 54 10.27 19.30 27.03
C VAL A 54 10.31 18.08 26.11
N VAL A 55 10.45 16.90 26.71
CA VAL A 55 10.42 15.62 26.00
C VAL A 55 9.33 14.73 26.59
N LEU A 56 8.81 13.82 25.80
CA LEU A 56 7.79 12.87 26.24
C LEU A 56 8.40 11.76 27.09
N THR A 57 7.65 11.31 28.09
CA THR A 57 7.89 10.04 28.78
C THR A 57 7.40 8.87 27.90
N GLU A 58 7.65 7.62 28.27
CA GLU A 58 7.08 6.45 27.60
C GLU A 58 5.53 6.53 27.55
N ARG A 59 4.90 6.90 28.65
CA ARG A 59 3.44 7.13 28.73
C ARG A 59 3.01 8.30 27.87
N GLY A 60 3.81 9.36 27.79
CA GLY A 60 3.58 10.49 26.92
C GLY A 60 3.62 10.11 25.43
N VAL A 61 4.52 9.22 25.03
CA VAL A 61 4.57 8.71 23.65
C VAL A 61 3.30 7.95 23.29
N VAL A 62 2.84 7.08 24.20
CA VAL A 62 1.58 6.34 24.01
C VAL A 62 0.41 7.30 23.89
N LEU A 63 0.28 8.26 24.85
CA LEU A 63 -0.81 9.23 24.80
C LEU A 63 -0.78 10.08 23.52
N LYS A 64 0.42 10.49 23.06
CA LYS A 64 0.55 11.30 21.85
C LYS A 64 -0.01 10.58 20.63
N LYS A 65 0.28 9.29 20.47
CA LYS A 65 -0.24 8.49 19.37
C LYS A 65 -1.77 8.53 19.32
N TYR A 66 -2.44 8.27 20.45
CA TYR A 66 -3.89 8.25 20.51
C TYR A 66 -4.51 9.65 20.49
N ALA A 67 -3.84 10.64 21.08
CA ALA A 67 -4.30 12.03 21.03
C ALA A 67 -4.33 12.57 19.60
N ASP A 68 -3.29 12.30 18.81
CA ASP A 68 -3.25 12.73 17.39
C ASP A 68 -4.37 12.07 16.57
N GLN A 69 -4.67 10.79 16.81
CA GLN A 69 -5.79 10.10 16.17
C GLN A 69 -7.15 10.67 16.54
N LEU A 70 -7.39 10.96 17.83
CA LEU A 70 -8.63 11.57 18.30
C LEU A 70 -8.82 13.00 17.78
N ILE A 71 -7.73 13.77 17.68
CA ILE A 71 -7.77 15.14 17.14
C ILE A 71 -8.13 15.09 15.65
N SER A 72 -7.48 14.21 14.87
CA SER A 72 -7.77 14.05 13.45
C SER A 72 -9.21 13.61 13.20
N LEU A 73 -9.71 12.64 13.96
CA LEU A 73 -11.09 12.18 13.84
C LEU A 73 -12.10 13.29 14.20
N PHE A 74 -11.79 14.09 15.18
CA PHE A 74 -12.65 15.22 15.56
C PHE A 74 -12.66 16.33 14.50
N GLU A 75 -11.50 16.61 13.89
CA GLU A 75 -11.38 17.56 12.78
C GLU A 75 -12.14 17.06 11.55
N GLU A 76 -12.03 15.78 11.21
CA GLU A 76 -12.83 15.15 10.15
C GLU A 76 -14.34 15.26 10.43
N MET A 77 -14.77 15.03 11.67
CA MET A 77 -16.16 15.21 12.07
C MET A 77 -16.64 16.66 11.90
N ASP A 78 -15.85 17.64 12.38
CA ASP A 78 -16.18 19.05 12.27
C ASP A 78 -16.26 19.50 10.81
N ASP A 79 -15.35 19.04 9.95
CA ASP A 79 -15.35 19.32 8.52
C ASP A 79 -16.60 18.74 7.84
N ARG A 80 -16.98 17.50 8.16
CA ARG A 80 -18.21 16.87 7.64
C ARG A 80 -19.48 17.54 8.13
N MET A 81 -19.52 18.01 9.36
CA MET A 81 -20.68 18.72 9.92
C MET A 81 -20.77 20.16 9.41
N SER A 82 -19.64 20.80 9.09
CA SER A 82 -19.58 22.17 8.59
C SER A 82 -19.86 22.26 7.09
N SER A 83 -19.62 21.21 6.34
CA SER A 83 -19.88 21.15 4.89
C SER A 83 -21.36 20.88 4.60
N ALA A 84 -22.18 21.91 4.80
CA ALA A 84 -23.59 21.94 4.33
C ALA A 84 -23.71 22.10 2.79
N ALA A 85 -22.59 22.07 2.07
CA ALA A 85 -22.53 22.02 0.61
C ALA A 85 -21.68 20.82 0.21
N THR A 86 -22.27 19.91 -0.51
CA THR A 86 -21.70 18.68 -1.10
C THR A 86 -20.50 18.96 -2.01
N ILE A 87 -19.38 19.38 -1.45
CA ILE A 87 -18.08 19.12 -2.06
C ILE A 87 -17.68 17.74 -1.53
N GLN A 88 -18.10 16.70 -2.20
CA GLN A 88 -17.61 15.36 -1.90
C GLN A 88 -16.10 15.36 -2.19
N GLU A 89 -15.29 15.22 -1.15
CA GLU A 89 -13.86 15.01 -1.33
C GLU A 89 -13.66 13.78 -2.21
N PRO A 90 -12.71 13.83 -3.15
CA PRO A 90 -12.44 12.69 -4.01
C PRO A 90 -12.03 11.48 -3.15
N VAL A 91 -12.63 10.34 -3.45
CA VAL A 91 -12.20 9.09 -2.82
C VAL A 91 -10.86 8.70 -3.38
N SER A 92 -9.85 8.61 -2.53
CA SER A 92 -8.52 8.16 -2.93
C SER A 92 -8.47 6.64 -2.98
N LEU A 93 -8.44 6.09 -4.19
CA LEU A 93 -8.26 4.66 -4.43
C LEU A 93 -6.77 4.32 -4.49
N TYR A 94 -6.31 3.57 -3.50
CA TYR A 94 -4.93 3.11 -3.43
C TYR A 94 -4.83 1.70 -4.01
N MET A 95 -3.96 1.52 -4.98
CA MET A 95 -3.78 0.21 -5.59
C MET A 95 -2.34 -0.05 -6.02
N SER A 96 -1.99 -1.32 -6.23
CA SER A 96 -0.67 -1.61 -6.78
C SER A 96 -0.54 -1.00 -8.17
N GLN A 97 0.62 -0.43 -8.48
CA GLN A 97 0.88 0.23 -9.76
C GLN A 97 0.55 -0.70 -10.94
N TYR A 98 0.89 -1.98 -10.83
CA TYR A 98 0.57 -2.97 -11.85
C TYR A 98 -0.95 -3.10 -12.07
N ILE A 99 -1.76 -3.15 -10.99
CA ILE A 99 -3.23 -3.24 -11.09
C ILE A 99 -3.79 -1.94 -11.69
N ALA A 100 -3.32 -0.78 -11.23
CA ALA A 100 -3.72 0.51 -11.78
C ALA A 100 -3.46 0.60 -13.28
N GLU A 101 -2.32 0.13 -13.76
CA GLU A 101 -1.94 0.20 -15.18
C GLU A 101 -2.66 -0.81 -16.08
N ASN A 102 -3.05 -1.98 -15.56
CA ASN A 102 -3.50 -3.09 -16.41
C ASN A 102 -4.97 -3.49 -16.22
N TYR A 103 -5.62 -3.01 -15.15
CA TYR A 103 -7.03 -3.29 -14.84
C TYR A 103 -7.90 -2.04 -14.80
N PHE A 104 -7.33 -0.88 -15.12
CA PHE A 104 -8.06 0.40 -15.10
C PHE A 104 -9.33 0.38 -15.97
N CYS A 105 -9.22 -0.10 -17.21
CA CYS A 105 -10.36 -0.17 -18.11
C CYS A 105 -11.46 -1.06 -17.54
N GLU A 106 -11.13 -2.24 -17.01
CA GLU A 106 -12.11 -3.15 -16.41
C GLU A 106 -12.83 -2.52 -15.21
N LEU A 107 -12.13 -1.68 -14.46
CA LEU A 107 -12.72 -0.99 -13.30
C LEU A 107 -13.68 0.15 -13.70
N PHE A 108 -13.50 0.76 -14.87
CA PHE A 108 -14.20 2.00 -15.22
C PHE A 108 -14.96 1.98 -16.55
N ASP A 109 -14.87 0.90 -17.37
CA ASP A 109 -15.54 0.81 -18.66
C ASP A 109 -17.05 0.46 -18.56
N ALA A 110 -17.47 -0.20 -17.49
CA ALA A 110 -18.82 -0.79 -17.43
C ALA A 110 -19.94 0.21 -17.09
N GLU A 111 -19.68 1.18 -16.24
CA GLU A 111 -20.52 2.38 -15.98
C GLU A 111 -19.68 3.40 -15.22
N PRO A 112 -19.79 4.70 -15.53
CA PRO A 112 -19.04 5.72 -14.80
C PRO A 112 -19.62 5.90 -13.39
N LEU A 113 -19.28 4.99 -12.46
CA LEU A 113 -19.70 5.06 -11.06
C LEU A 113 -19.24 6.36 -10.42
N CYS A 114 -18.14 6.88 -10.89
CA CYS A 114 -17.48 8.04 -10.30
C CYS A 114 -17.84 9.36 -10.96
N CYS A 115 -18.44 9.36 -12.16
CA CYS A 115 -18.27 10.52 -13.02
C CYS A 115 -19.26 11.65 -12.79
N GLN A 116 -20.35 11.47 -12.05
CA GLN A 116 -21.32 12.55 -11.91
C GLN A 116 -21.56 13.06 -10.48
N GLN A 117 -21.19 12.31 -9.45
CA GLN A 117 -21.48 12.72 -8.07
C GLN A 117 -20.33 12.59 -7.06
N CYS A 118 -19.31 11.76 -7.32
CA CYS A 118 -18.18 11.56 -6.40
C CYS A 118 -16.86 11.45 -7.16
N PRO A 119 -16.02 12.48 -7.19
CA PRO A 119 -14.71 12.39 -7.82
C PRO A 119 -13.83 11.35 -7.10
N CYS A 120 -13.02 10.61 -7.86
CA CYS A 120 -12.03 9.70 -7.27
C CYS A 120 -10.63 10.00 -7.82
N GLU A 121 -9.64 9.71 -6.99
CA GLU A 121 -8.24 9.76 -7.36
C GLU A 121 -7.65 8.36 -7.30
N ILE A 122 -7.00 7.92 -8.38
CA ILE A 122 -6.34 6.62 -8.43
C ILE A 122 -4.85 6.82 -8.20
N ASN A 123 -4.36 6.19 -7.16
CA ASN A 123 -2.98 6.30 -6.71
C ASN A 123 -2.29 4.94 -6.83
N GLY A 124 -1.39 4.79 -7.80
CA GLY A 124 -0.60 3.59 -8.03
C GLY A 124 0.71 3.60 -7.23
N PHE A 125 0.98 2.53 -6.47
CA PHE A 125 2.18 2.38 -5.64
C PHE A 125 2.83 1.01 -5.83
N CYS A 126 4.13 0.91 -5.54
CA CYS A 126 4.74 -0.40 -5.37
C CYS A 126 4.20 -1.09 -4.10
N TYR A 127 4.34 -2.42 -4.03
CA TYR A 127 3.81 -3.19 -2.89
C TYR A 127 4.29 -2.67 -1.53
N LYS A 128 5.58 -2.34 -1.43
CA LYS A 128 6.18 -1.83 -0.18
C LYS A 128 5.53 -0.53 0.28
N GLU A 129 5.43 0.44 -0.61
CA GLU A 129 4.83 1.74 -0.31
C GLU A 129 3.34 1.62 0.05
N LEU A 130 2.61 0.78 -0.67
CA LEU A 130 1.19 0.55 -0.42
C LEU A 130 0.97 -0.11 0.95
N ARG A 131 1.79 -1.10 1.28
CA ARG A 131 1.82 -1.74 2.60
C ARG A 131 2.12 -0.73 3.72
N GLU A 132 3.13 0.13 3.52
CA GLU A 132 3.48 1.18 4.49
C GLU A 132 2.31 2.15 4.70
N LYS A 133 1.63 2.57 3.62
CA LYS A 133 0.45 3.45 3.70
C LYS A 133 -0.71 2.83 4.48
N LEU A 134 -0.97 1.55 4.31
CA LEU A 134 -1.95 0.81 5.12
C LEU A 134 -1.54 0.78 6.60
N LEU A 135 -0.31 0.38 6.89
CA LEU A 135 0.19 0.29 8.27
C LEU A 135 0.24 1.65 8.99
N GLU A 136 0.54 2.72 8.27
CA GLU A 136 0.52 4.09 8.76
C GLU A 136 -0.88 4.70 8.81
N LYS A 137 -1.92 3.94 8.41
CA LYS A 137 -3.32 4.39 8.36
C LYS A 137 -3.55 5.60 7.44
N LYS A 138 -2.74 5.74 6.41
CA LYS A 138 -2.89 6.77 5.36
C LYS A 138 -3.95 6.41 4.33
N THR A 139 -4.37 5.16 4.31
CA THR A 139 -5.53 4.67 3.56
C THR A 139 -6.28 3.65 4.38
N LYS A 140 -7.58 3.58 4.19
CA LYS A 140 -8.48 2.62 4.87
C LYS A 140 -8.55 1.29 4.13
N PHE A 141 -8.31 1.31 2.83
CA PHE A 141 -8.33 0.12 1.98
C PHE A 141 -7.38 0.28 0.79
N ALA A 142 -6.99 -0.84 0.21
CA ALA A 142 -6.14 -0.86 -0.97
C ALA A 142 -6.38 -2.13 -1.81
N VAL A 143 -6.21 -2.02 -3.14
CA VAL A 143 -6.21 -3.16 -4.06
C VAL A 143 -4.77 -3.57 -4.34
N MET A 144 -4.39 -4.76 -3.91
CA MET A 144 -2.99 -5.17 -3.96
C MET A 144 -2.82 -6.69 -4.05
N PRO A 145 -1.63 -7.15 -4.49
CA PRO A 145 -1.29 -8.57 -4.40
C PRO A 145 -1.32 -9.06 -2.94
N ILE A 146 -1.81 -10.28 -2.75
CA ILE A 146 -1.89 -10.92 -1.45
C ILE A 146 -0.75 -11.93 -1.34
N TYR A 147 0.09 -11.76 -0.33
CA TYR A 147 1.18 -12.68 -0.05
C TYR A 147 0.98 -13.30 1.33
N HIS A 148 0.89 -14.63 1.37
CA HIS A 148 0.69 -15.37 2.62
C HIS A 148 1.88 -15.23 3.60
N SER A 149 3.07 -14.90 3.09
CA SER A 149 4.25 -14.62 3.90
C SER A 149 4.22 -13.24 4.59
N ASP A 150 3.33 -12.33 4.19
CA ASP A 150 3.13 -11.05 4.89
C ASP A 150 2.16 -11.22 6.07
N LEU A 151 2.65 -11.79 7.16
CA LEU A 151 1.86 -12.08 8.35
C LEU A 151 1.17 -10.85 8.95
N GLN A 152 1.76 -9.68 8.82
CA GLN A 152 1.19 -8.45 9.38
C GLN A 152 -0.08 -8.02 8.63
N ILE A 153 -0.08 -8.09 7.31
CA ILE A 153 -1.28 -7.85 6.51
C ILE A 153 -2.30 -8.95 6.75
N GLN A 154 -1.88 -10.22 6.75
CA GLN A 154 -2.78 -11.36 6.95
C GLN A 154 -3.53 -11.35 8.30
N GLN A 155 -2.87 -10.87 9.37
CA GLN A 155 -3.44 -10.91 10.72
C GLN A 155 -4.19 -9.64 11.13
N SER A 156 -3.87 -8.50 10.51
CA SER A 156 -4.35 -7.19 10.97
C SER A 156 -5.40 -6.58 10.06
N TYR A 157 -5.60 -7.11 8.86
CA TYR A 157 -6.51 -6.56 7.85
C TYR A 157 -7.54 -7.58 7.40
N THR A 158 -8.71 -7.09 6.99
CA THR A 158 -9.70 -7.91 6.29
C THR A 158 -9.29 -8.01 4.84
N ILE A 159 -9.13 -9.23 4.34
CA ILE A 159 -8.73 -9.50 2.95
C ILE A 159 -9.92 -10.10 2.21
N GLN A 160 -10.34 -9.45 1.16
CA GLN A 160 -11.33 -9.95 0.22
C GLN A 160 -10.62 -10.33 -1.08
N PRO A 161 -10.52 -11.62 -1.42
CA PRO A 161 -9.93 -12.06 -2.68
C PRO A 161 -10.72 -11.49 -3.87
N LEU A 162 -10.01 -11.04 -4.91
CA LEU A 162 -10.61 -10.53 -6.13
C LEU A 162 -10.35 -11.47 -7.31
N PHE A 163 -9.09 -11.72 -7.61
CA PHE A 163 -8.71 -12.62 -8.70
C PHE A 163 -7.34 -13.24 -8.48
N GLU A 164 -7.13 -14.39 -9.11
CA GLU A 164 -5.85 -15.05 -9.19
C GLU A 164 -5.22 -14.84 -10.58
N GLU A 165 -3.92 -14.64 -10.64
CA GLU A 165 -3.19 -14.55 -11.90
C GLU A 165 -1.96 -15.45 -11.89
N GLU A 166 -1.63 -15.98 -13.07
CA GLU A 166 -0.44 -16.79 -13.29
C GLU A 166 0.70 -15.92 -13.81
N LEU A 167 1.90 -16.14 -13.29
CA LEU A 167 3.13 -15.54 -13.81
C LEU A 167 3.73 -16.46 -14.87
N TYR A 168 3.80 -15.96 -16.09
CA TYR A 168 4.36 -16.66 -17.23
C TYR A 168 5.84 -16.32 -17.40
N LEU A 169 6.59 -17.23 -17.97
CA LEU A 169 7.92 -16.96 -18.46
C LEU A 169 7.83 -15.97 -19.63
N VAL A 170 8.49 -14.82 -19.50
CA VAL A 170 8.56 -13.78 -20.53
C VAL A 170 10.00 -13.62 -20.98
N LEU A 171 10.19 -13.62 -22.29
CA LEU A 171 11.49 -13.55 -22.95
C LEU A 171 11.35 -12.91 -24.33
N SER A 172 12.47 -12.51 -24.92
CA SER A 172 12.48 -12.02 -26.30
C SER A 172 12.00 -13.10 -27.28
N ALA A 173 11.26 -12.71 -28.30
CA ALA A 173 10.87 -13.59 -29.39
C ALA A 173 12.08 -14.20 -30.15
N ALA A 174 13.23 -13.52 -30.11
CA ALA A 174 14.51 -13.99 -30.70
C ALA A 174 15.28 -14.92 -29.76
N HIS A 175 14.87 -15.08 -28.49
CA HIS A 175 15.55 -15.97 -27.54
C HIS A 175 15.39 -17.45 -27.97
N PRO A 176 16.44 -18.29 -27.85
CA PRO A 176 16.36 -19.70 -28.27
C PRO A 176 15.20 -20.49 -27.67
N LEU A 177 14.83 -20.21 -26.42
CA LEU A 177 13.70 -20.86 -25.77
C LEU A 177 12.34 -20.45 -26.37
N ALA A 178 12.23 -19.29 -27.00
CA ALA A 178 10.97 -18.83 -27.61
C ALA A 178 10.52 -19.78 -28.76
N GLN A 179 11.45 -20.42 -29.42
CA GLN A 179 11.20 -21.34 -30.55
C GLN A 179 10.85 -22.77 -30.08
N ARG A 180 10.99 -23.09 -28.81
CA ARG A 180 10.69 -24.43 -28.32
C ARG A 180 9.17 -24.63 -28.16
N LYS A 181 8.70 -25.82 -28.58
CA LYS A 181 7.29 -26.20 -28.37
C LYS A 181 6.93 -26.33 -26.87
N VAL A 182 7.87 -26.84 -26.09
CA VAL A 182 7.71 -27.04 -24.63
C VAL A 182 8.97 -26.58 -23.93
N ILE A 183 8.81 -25.81 -22.89
CA ILE A 183 9.89 -25.35 -22.01
C ILE A 183 9.72 -26.05 -20.65
N TYR A 184 10.79 -26.63 -20.15
CA TYR A 184 10.86 -27.25 -18.83
C TYR A 184 11.68 -26.34 -17.89
N ALA A 185 11.49 -26.48 -16.58
CA ALA A 185 12.26 -25.71 -15.61
C ALA A 185 13.79 -25.84 -15.80
N LYS A 186 14.29 -27.06 -16.10
CA LYS A 186 15.71 -27.32 -16.37
C LYS A 186 16.29 -26.51 -17.56
N ASP A 187 15.45 -26.08 -18.49
CA ASP A 187 15.88 -25.29 -19.64
C ASP A 187 16.26 -23.85 -19.26
N LEU A 188 15.90 -23.44 -18.05
CA LEU A 188 16.23 -22.12 -17.48
C LEU A 188 17.58 -22.13 -16.74
N LYS A 189 18.25 -23.28 -16.68
CA LYS A 189 19.53 -23.41 -15.98
C LYS A 189 20.54 -22.38 -16.48
N ASP A 190 21.21 -21.73 -15.52
CA ASP A 190 22.25 -20.73 -15.73
C ASP A 190 21.81 -19.48 -16.51
N LEU A 191 20.49 -19.26 -16.67
CA LEU A 191 19.97 -18.04 -17.28
C LEU A 191 19.85 -16.90 -16.25
N PRO A 192 20.06 -15.65 -16.67
CA PRO A 192 19.68 -14.49 -15.88
C PRO A 192 18.16 -14.38 -15.78
N VAL A 193 17.65 -14.33 -14.54
CA VAL A 193 16.23 -14.10 -14.26
C VAL A 193 16.06 -12.70 -13.70
N LEU A 194 15.36 -11.84 -14.42
CA LEU A 194 15.07 -10.47 -14.01
C LEU A 194 13.83 -10.45 -13.11
N LEU A 195 13.93 -9.83 -11.96
CA LEU A 195 12.85 -9.72 -10.97
C LEU A 195 12.64 -8.27 -10.58
N THR A 196 11.42 -7.92 -10.20
CA THR A 196 11.14 -6.60 -9.63
C THR A 196 11.76 -6.49 -8.22
N GLN A 197 11.81 -5.28 -7.65
CA GLN A 197 12.26 -5.06 -6.28
C GLN A 197 11.28 -5.56 -5.21
N SER A 198 10.09 -6.04 -5.58
CA SER A 198 9.13 -6.62 -4.64
C SER A 198 9.68 -7.92 -4.04
N LEU A 199 10.05 -7.90 -2.76
CA LEU A 199 10.61 -9.05 -2.05
C LEU A 199 9.67 -10.26 -2.12
N TYR A 200 8.38 -10.05 -1.91
CA TYR A 200 7.38 -11.12 -1.92
C TYR A 200 7.20 -11.77 -3.30
N LEU A 201 7.22 -10.95 -4.38
CA LEU A 201 7.19 -11.48 -5.74
C LEU A 201 8.47 -12.26 -6.06
N GLN A 202 9.62 -11.75 -5.59
CA GLN A 202 10.89 -12.47 -5.71
C GLN A 202 10.84 -13.82 -4.99
N GLU A 203 10.28 -13.87 -3.77
CA GLU A 203 10.14 -15.13 -3.02
C GLU A 203 9.30 -16.14 -3.77
N LEU A 204 8.16 -15.75 -4.34
CA LEU A 204 7.32 -16.64 -5.15
C LEU A 204 8.11 -17.27 -6.31
N VAL A 205 8.82 -16.46 -7.08
CA VAL A 205 9.59 -16.93 -8.24
C VAL A 205 10.78 -17.80 -7.78
N LYS A 206 11.52 -17.34 -6.77
CA LYS A 206 12.67 -18.07 -6.21
C LYS A 206 12.25 -19.42 -5.64
N GLN A 207 11.15 -19.48 -4.92
CA GLN A 207 10.61 -20.72 -4.36
C GLN A 207 10.22 -21.71 -5.47
N ALA A 208 9.53 -21.23 -6.52
CA ALA A 208 9.13 -22.08 -7.65
C ALA A 208 10.34 -22.68 -8.38
N LEU A 209 11.39 -21.88 -8.61
CA LEU A 209 12.63 -22.34 -9.24
C LEU A 209 13.45 -23.26 -8.34
N SER A 210 13.55 -22.94 -7.04
CA SER A 210 14.25 -23.76 -6.05
C SER A 210 13.60 -25.13 -5.88
N THR A 211 12.27 -25.21 -5.86
CA THR A 211 11.54 -26.50 -5.81
C THR A 211 11.86 -27.41 -7.00
N LYS A 212 12.30 -26.83 -8.12
CA LYS A 212 12.71 -27.57 -9.31
C LYS A 212 14.24 -27.75 -9.41
N GLU A 213 14.98 -27.34 -8.37
CA GLU A 213 16.45 -27.44 -8.29
C GLU A 213 17.17 -26.79 -9.51
N VAL A 214 16.62 -25.66 -10.02
CA VAL A 214 17.17 -24.97 -11.18
C VAL A 214 18.07 -23.82 -10.72
N PRO A 215 19.40 -23.91 -10.89
CA PRO A 215 20.29 -22.80 -10.63
C PRO A 215 20.11 -21.71 -11.70
N VAL A 216 19.88 -20.48 -11.25
CA VAL A 216 19.73 -19.28 -12.10
C VAL A 216 20.43 -18.11 -11.47
N PHE A 217 20.70 -17.06 -12.26
CA PHE A 217 21.23 -15.80 -11.77
C PHE A 217 20.12 -14.77 -11.62
N TYR A 218 19.96 -14.19 -10.44
CA TYR A 218 18.92 -13.18 -10.21
C TYR A 218 19.47 -11.77 -10.40
N MET A 219 18.75 -10.95 -11.16
CA MET A 219 19.00 -9.52 -11.30
C MET A 219 17.73 -8.75 -10.92
N GLN A 220 17.88 -7.66 -10.16
CA GLN A 220 16.76 -6.86 -9.71
C GLN A 220 16.60 -5.59 -10.55
N MET A 221 15.37 -5.29 -10.91
CA MET A 221 14.96 -4.09 -11.64
C MET A 221 13.83 -3.39 -10.88
N THR A 222 13.62 -2.12 -11.15
CA THR A 222 12.62 -1.32 -10.41
C THR A 222 11.20 -1.82 -10.66
N ASP A 223 10.84 -2.04 -11.91
CA ASP A 223 9.48 -2.39 -12.34
C ASP A 223 9.47 -3.24 -13.62
N PHE A 224 8.28 -3.67 -14.03
CA PHE A 224 8.10 -4.46 -15.25
C PHE A 224 8.47 -3.69 -16.53
N LYS A 225 8.35 -2.36 -16.58
CA LYS A 225 8.71 -1.57 -17.77
C LYS A 225 10.19 -1.67 -18.07
N ILE A 226 11.02 -1.56 -17.02
CA ILE A 226 12.49 -1.71 -17.17
C ILE A 226 12.85 -3.15 -17.50
N ILE A 227 12.19 -4.13 -16.87
CA ILE A 227 12.40 -5.56 -17.19
C ILE A 227 12.10 -5.83 -18.66
N LYS A 228 10.97 -5.37 -19.21
CA LYS A 228 10.60 -5.54 -20.61
C LYS A 228 11.69 -5.02 -21.56
N LYS A 229 12.16 -3.79 -21.31
CA LYS A 229 13.25 -3.21 -22.11
C LYS A 229 14.55 -4.03 -22.05
N ALA A 230 14.88 -4.57 -20.86
CA ALA A 230 16.06 -5.42 -20.71
C ALA A 230 15.91 -6.77 -21.43
N LEU A 231 14.70 -7.35 -21.43
CA LEU A 231 14.41 -8.61 -22.15
C LEU A 231 14.54 -8.46 -23.67
N GLU A 232 14.27 -7.31 -24.24
CA GLU A 232 14.46 -7.03 -25.67
C GLU A 232 15.91 -7.23 -26.12
N GLN A 233 16.88 -7.09 -25.21
CA GLN A 233 18.30 -7.33 -25.48
C GLN A 233 18.67 -8.82 -25.53
N ASN A 234 17.72 -9.73 -25.38
CA ASN A 234 17.82 -11.16 -25.66
C ASN A 234 18.70 -12.02 -24.72
N ALA A 235 19.16 -11.46 -23.60
CA ALA A 235 20.11 -12.15 -22.72
C ALA A 235 19.52 -12.69 -21.41
N ALA A 236 18.21 -12.47 -21.16
CA ALA A 236 17.60 -12.79 -19.88
C ALA A 236 16.14 -13.26 -20.05
N VAL A 237 15.59 -13.78 -18.95
CA VAL A 237 14.18 -14.14 -18.84
C VAL A 237 13.55 -13.49 -17.62
N SER A 238 12.23 -13.41 -17.55
CA SER A 238 11.51 -12.95 -16.37
C SER A 238 10.21 -13.71 -16.18
N PHE A 239 9.61 -13.56 -15.01
CA PHE A 239 8.26 -14.06 -14.72
C PHE A 239 7.35 -12.89 -14.41
N MET A 240 6.28 -12.73 -15.21
CA MET A 240 5.30 -11.68 -15.03
C MET A 240 3.92 -12.12 -15.49
N PRO A 241 2.85 -11.46 -15.01
CA PRO A 241 1.50 -11.73 -15.49
C PRO A 241 1.38 -11.44 -17.00
N LYS A 242 0.53 -12.19 -17.68
CA LYS A 242 0.32 -11.98 -19.14
C LYS A 242 -0.18 -10.56 -19.45
N LYS A 243 -1.03 -9.98 -18.60
CA LYS A 243 -1.52 -8.60 -18.75
C LYS A 243 -0.44 -7.52 -18.62
N ALA A 244 0.74 -7.84 -18.07
CA ALA A 244 1.87 -6.91 -18.05
C ALA A 244 2.48 -6.67 -19.45
N LEU A 245 2.16 -7.51 -20.44
CA LEU A 245 2.53 -7.31 -21.83
C LEU A 245 1.42 -6.56 -22.56
N ALA A 246 1.76 -5.38 -23.05
CA ALA A 246 0.90 -4.60 -23.91
C ALA A 246 1.00 -5.08 -25.38
N PRO A 247 0.05 -4.74 -26.26
CA PRO A 247 0.13 -5.07 -27.70
C PRO A 247 1.40 -4.56 -28.37
N GLU A 248 1.98 -3.47 -27.86
CA GLU A 248 3.22 -2.86 -28.36
C GLU A 248 4.47 -3.70 -28.03
N ASP A 249 4.41 -4.56 -27.02
CA ASP A 249 5.51 -5.44 -26.61
C ASP A 249 5.70 -6.64 -27.58
N SER A 250 5.52 -6.41 -28.87
CA SER A 250 5.53 -7.46 -29.93
C SER A 250 6.85 -8.24 -30.05
N THR A 251 7.93 -7.69 -29.52
CA THR A 251 9.25 -8.34 -29.44
C THR A 251 9.37 -9.35 -28.32
N LEU A 252 8.39 -9.39 -27.39
CA LEU A 252 8.37 -10.28 -26.24
C LEU A 252 7.30 -11.35 -26.40
N VAL A 253 7.55 -12.50 -25.83
CA VAL A 253 6.60 -13.64 -25.83
C VAL A 253 6.41 -14.19 -24.45
N CYS A 254 5.16 -14.58 -24.14
CA CYS A 254 4.80 -15.36 -22.96
C CYS A 254 4.87 -16.85 -23.26
N ARG A 255 5.44 -17.62 -22.34
CA ARG A 255 5.51 -19.06 -22.39
C ARG A 255 5.18 -19.67 -21.04
N SER A 256 4.47 -20.80 -21.04
CA SER A 256 4.32 -21.62 -19.85
C SER A 256 5.54 -22.51 -19.68
N VAL A 257 5.96 -22.74 -18.44
CA VAL A 257 7.00 -23.71 -18.09
C VAL A 257 6.32 -24.99 -17.61
N LYS A 258 6.51 -26.09 -18.34
CA LYS A 258 5.82 -27.35 -18.03
C LYS A 258 6.19 -27.88 -16.63
N GLY A 259 5.17 -28.13 -15.85
CA GLY A 259 5.32 -28.63 -14.46
C GLY A 259 5.74 -27.56 -13.46
N MET A 260 5.64 -26.28 -13.82
CA MET A 260 5.85 -25.16 -12.91
C MET A 260 4.76 -24.10 -13.16
N GLN A 261 3.97 -23.84 -12.16
CA GLN A 261 2.99 -22.74 -12.14
C GLN A 261 3.33 -21.81 -10.98
N ILE A 262 3.35 -20.53 -11.26
CA ILE A 262 3.56 -19.48 -10.24
C ILE A 262 2.30 -18.65 -10.24
N LYS A 263 1.53 -18.74 -9.17
CA LYS A 263 0.26 -18.04 -9.02
C LYS A 263 0.37 -16.95 -7.99
N ARG A 264 -0.36 -15.88 -8.20
CA ARG A 264 -0.47 -14.74 -7.30
C ARG A 264 -1.92 -14.35 -7.15
N GLU A 265 -2.37 -14.26 -5.92
CA GLU A 265 -3.68 -13.70 -5.60
C GLU A 265 -3.61 -12.18 -5.51
N ASN A 266 -4.67 -11.51 -5.93
CA ASN A 266 -4.88 -10.08 -5.76
C ASN A 266 -6.19 -9.90 -5.00
N GLY A 267 -6.23 -8.91 -4.12
CA GLY A 267 -7.38 -8.70 -3.25
C GLY A 267 -7.56 -7.26 -2.83
N LEU A 268 -8.74 -6.99 -2.30
CA LEU A 268 -9.08 -5.79 -1.58
C LEU A 268 -8.71 -5.99 -0.11
N VAL A 269 -7.80 -5.18 0.39
CA VAL A 269 -7.31 -5.18 1.76
C VAL A 269 -7.92 -4.01 2.50
N ILE A 270 -8.67 -4.24 3.58
CA ILE A 270 -9.42 -3.23 4.32
C ILE A 270 -8.94 -3.20 5.77
N ASP A 271 -8.68 -2.02 6.31
CA ASP A 271 -8.39 -1.82 7.73
C ASP A 271 -9.69 -1.96 8.55
N PRO A 272 -9.87 -3.04 9.32
CA PRO A 272 -11.09 -3.27 10.09
C PRO A 272 -11.26 -2.29 11.27
N THR A 273 -10.24 -1.50 11.57
CA THR A 273 -10.27 -0.51 12.66
C THR A 273 -10.74 0.86 12.21
N GLN A 274 -10.95 1.06 10.91
CA GLN A 274 -11.41 2.31 10.33
C GLN A 274 -12.77 2.13 9.66
N LEU A 275 -13.70 3.04 9.93
CA LEU A 275 -15.02 3.03 9.29
C LEU A 275 -14.90 3.60 7.88
N LEU A 276 -15.41 2.86 6.92
CA LEU A 276 -15.59 3.35 5.56
C LEU A 276 -16.80 4.30 5.49
N THR A 277 -16.73 5.31 4.65
CA THR A 277 -17.90 6.10 4.29
C THR A 277 -18.79 5.33 3.32
N GLU A 278 -20.05 5.73 3.16
CA GLU A 278 -20.97 5.11 2.19
C GLU A 278 -20.38 5.12 0.77
N THR A 279 -19.66 6.18 0.42
CA THR A 279 -18.98 6.31 -0.88
C THR A 279 -17.81 5.33 -1.01
N GLU A 280 -16.96 5.22 0.02
CA GLU A 280 -15.84 4.26 0.03
C GLU A 280 -16.35 2.82 -0.04
N GLU A 281 -17.44 2.49 0.66
CA GLU A 281 -18.09 1.18 0.57
C GLU A 281 -18.65 0.90 -0.83
N ALA A 282 -19.23 1.91 -1.48
CA ALA A 282 -19.72 1.77 -2.85
C ALA A 282 -18.56 1.48 -3.82
N TYR A 283 -17.42 2.17 -3.67
CA TYR A 283 -16.22 1.86 -4.45
C TYR A 283 -15.67 0.46 -4.16
N CYS A 284 -15.60 0.05 -2.91
CA CYS A 284 -15.17 -1.30 -2.55
C CYS A 284 -16.05 -2.38 -3.18
N ARG A 285 -17.38 -2.21 -3.15
CA ARG A 285 -18.32 -3.11 -3.82
C ARG A 285 -18.10 -3.14 -5.33
N HIS A 286 -18.01 -1.98 -5.97
CA HIS A 286 -17.77 -1.89 -7.40
C HIS A 286 -16.47 -2.59 -7.81
N ILE A 287 -15.37 -2.32 -7.13
CA ILE A 287 -14.08 -2.99 -7.36
C ILE A 287 -14.24 -4.51 -7.25
N THR A 288 -14.97 -4.97 -6.24
CA THR A 288 -15.23 -6.39 -6.05
C THR A 288 -16.03 -6.97 -7.22
N GLU A 289 -17.13 -6.33 -7.63
CA GLU A 289 -17.99 -6.78 -8.72
C GLU A 289 -17.25 -6.83 -10.07
N GLN A 290 -16.39 -5.85 -10.33
CA GLN A 290 -15.67 -5.77 -11.61
C GLN A 290 -14.45 -6.71 -11.67
N LEU A 291 -13.79 -6.96 -10.56
CA LEU A 291 -12.55 -7.74 -10.54
C LEU A 291 -12.72 -9.16 -9.97
N SER A 292 -13.85 -9.50 -9.36
CA SER A 292 -14.12 -10.88 -8.93
C SER A 292 -14.59 -11.69 -10.13
N SER A 293 -13.68 -12.45 -10.71
CA SER A 293 -13.94 -13.37 -11.82
C SER A 293 -13.57 -14.80 -11.44
#